data_1c558c9ac8dbfe3d9e3500c06ef7d831
#
_entry.id   1c558c9ac8dbfe3d9e3500c06ef7d831
#
_cell.length_a   1.000
_cell.length_b   1.000
_cell.length_c   1.000
_cell.angle_alpha   90.00
_cell.angle_beta   90.00
_cell.angle_gamma   90.00
#
_symmetry.space_group_name_H-M   'P 1'
#
loop_
_entity.id
_entity.type
_entity.pdbx_description
1 polymer ?
#
loop_
_entity_poly.entity_id
_entity_poly.type
_entity_poly.pdbx_seq_one_letter_code
_entity_poly.pdbx_strand_id
1 'polypeptide(L)'
;MVLVIDFGGQYNQLIARRVRECGVYCEIVPYDYTVEKIKAKNPQAIIFTGGPSSVYADNTPQADPKIFELGIPVLGICYGHQFTAHNLGGSVAHAEAGEYGKMDITLDTTSVLFDGINADEICWMSHRDYVEKVPEGFKAIAHTKHTPVAAMCDDSRKLYGVQFHPEVEHTPFGQQMMKNFLFKICGLKGDWTMSSFAQSKIAEIKQIVGDKKVLCALSGGVDSSVAAVLVHKAVGKQLTCVFVDHGLLRKDEGDQVKTIFRKQFDMNLIRVDAKDRFLGKLAGVSDPERKRKIIGEEFIRVFEAEANKLGKIDFLVQGTIYPDIVESGTKTSATIKSHHNVGGLPEDIQFDLIEPLRELFKDEVRAVGEELGIPHDLVWRQPFPGPGLAIRVLGEVTEEKLAVVREADAIFREEVAKAGLSEKIWQYFACLPNIRSVGVMGDSRTYCHTVALRAVTSSDAMTSEWARIPYEVLDTVSRRIVNEVPGVNRIVYDITSKPPATIEWE
;
A
#
# COMPACT_ATOMS: atom_id res chain seq x y z
N MET A 1 10.03 9.40 17.89
CA MET A 1 8.90 9.23 16.93
C MET A 1 8.42 10.59 16.45
N VAL A 2 7.84 10.66 15.23
CA VAL A 2 7.29 11.87 14.61
C VAL A 2 5.78 11.76 14.53
N LEU A 3 5.03 12.84 14.79
CA LEU A 3 3.62 12.93 14.45
C LEU A 3 3.43 13.71 13.14
N VAL A 4 2.69 13.12 12.20
CA VAL A 4 2.28 13.74 10.95
C VAL A 4 0.82 14.15 11.10
N ILE A 5 0.56 15.45 11.20
CA ILE A 5 -0.79 16.00 11.36
C ILE A 5 -1.40 16.23 9.99
N ASP A 6 -2.49 15.51 9.71
CA ASP A 6 -3.14 15.46 8.41
C ASP A 6 -4.21 16.54 8.27
N PHE A 7 -4.00 17.49 7.36
CA PHE A 7 -4.97 18.51 6.97
C PHE A 7 -5.82 18.13 5.75
N GLY A 8 -5.85 16.86 5.36
CA GLY A 8 -6.65 16.34 4.25
C GLY A 8 -5.97 16.46 2.88
N GLY A 9 -4.65 16.60 2.85
CA GLY A 9 -3.86 16.63 1.62
C GLY A 9 -3.76 15.26 0.95
N GLN A 10 -3.52 15.24 -0.35
CA GLN A 10 -3.38 13.99 -1.13
C GLN A 10 -2.10 13.21 -0.80
N TYR A 11 -1.07 13.87 -0.26
CA TYR A 11 0.27 13.31 -0.07
C TYR A 11 0.62 12.99 1.39
N ASN A 12 -0.37 12.96 2.31
CA ASN A 12 -0.15 12.70 3.73
C ASN A 12 0.57 11.36 4.00
N GLN A 13 0.13 10.29 3.34
CA GLN A 13 0.77 8.97 3.45
C GLN A 13 2.18 8.97 2.86
N LEU A 14 2.41 9.74 1.79
CA LEU A 14 3.72 9.84 1.17
C LEU A 14 4.72 10.58 2.07
N ILE A 15 4.28 11.64 2.78
CA ILE A 15 5.09 12.31 3.80
C ILE A 15 5.51 11.30 4.89
N ALA A 16 4.57 10.52 5.42
CA ALA A 16 4.88 9.51 6.43
C ALA A 16 5.86 8.45 5.90
N ARG A 17 5.69 7.99 4.66
CA ARG A 17 6.63 7.06 4.01
C ARG A 17 8.04 7.65 3.91
N ARG A 18 8.19 8.92 3.51
CA ARG A 18 9.52 9.60 3.46
C ARG A 18 10.19 9.67 4.83
N VAL A 19 9.43 9.90 5.90
CA VAL A 19 9.96 9.83 7.28
C VAL A 19 10.42 8.40 7.61
N ARG A 20 9.63 7.38 7.27
CA ARG A 20 9.96 5.95 7.49
C ARG A 20 11.17 5.50 6.68
N GLU A 21 11.31 5.95 5.44
CA GLU A 21 12.49 5.70 4.59
C GLU A 21 13.79 6.30 5.20
N CYS A 22 13.66 7.31 6.05
CA CYS A 22 14.79 7.80 6.85
C CYS A 22 15.05 6.95 8.12
N GLY A 23 14.37 5.83 8.30
CA GLY A 23 14.51 4.99 9.49
C GLY A 23 13.92 5.62 10.76
N VAL A 24 12.90 6.46 10.63
CA VAL A 24 12.24 7.13 11.75
C VAL A 24 10.77 6.71 11.83
N TYR A 25 10.36 6.22 13.00
CA TYR A 25 8.94 5.89 13.22
C TYR A 25 8.07 7.13 13.22
N CYS A 26 6.94 7.09 12.52
CA CYS A 26 5.93 8.15 12.53
C CYS A 26 4.50 7.59 12.52
N GLU A 27 3.57 8.40 13.02
CA GLU A 27 2.13 8.15 12.97
C GLU A 27 1.42 9.33 12.33
N ILE A 28 0.40 9.04 11.50
CA ILE A 28 -0.50 10.04 10.95
C ILE A 28 -1.67 10.21 11.92
N VAL A 29 -1.99 11.46 12.27
CA VAL A 29 -3.12 11.81 13.12
C VAL A 29 -3.93 12.93 12.46
N PRO A 30 -5.26 13.00 12.69
CA PRO A 30 -6.07 14.04 12.08
C PRO A 30 -5.74 15.42 12.66
N TYR A 31 -6.08 16.49 11.93
CA TYR A 31 -5.80 17.88 12.32
C TYR A 31 -6.44 18.30 13.66
N ASP A 32 -7.55 17.68 14.05
CA ASP A 32 -8.24 17.92 15.32
C ASP A 32 -7.68 17.09 16.50
N TYR A 33 -6.49 16.49 16.31
CA TYR A 33 -5.83 15.73 17.37
C TYR A 33 -5.39 16.67 18.49
N THR A 34 -5.94 16.46 19.70
CA THR A 34 -5.79 17.44 20.79
C THR A 34 -4.37 17.53 21.34
N VAL A 35 -4.02 18.69 21.89
CA VAL A 35 -2.69 18.93 22.49
C VAL A 35 -2.38 17.94 23.62
N GLU A 36 -3.39 17.53 24.41
CA GLU A 36 -3.23 16.53 25.47
C GLU A 36 -2.83 15.18 24.90
N LYS A 37 -3.45 14.77 23.80
CA LYS A 37 -3.10 13.51 23.11
C LYS A 37 -1.70 13.59 22.49
N ILE A 38 -1.31 14.74 21.93
CA ILE A 38 0.05 14.98 21.43
C ILE A 38 1.05 14.84 22.56
N LYS A 39 0.82 15.49 23.71
CA LYS A 39 1.68 15.37 24.89
C LYS A 39 1.78 13.94 25.40
N ALA A 40 0.68 13.20 25.42
CA ALA A 40 0.66 11.79 25.83
C ALA A 40 1.50 10.88 24.90
N LYS A 41 1.55 11.20 23.60
CA LYS A 41 2.40 10.51 22.62
C LYS A 41 3.88 10.89 22.75
N ASN A 42 4.18 12.03 23.35
CA ASN A 42 5.55 12.55 23.52
C ASN A 42 6.39 12.51 22.24
N PRO A 43 5.95 13.14 21.13
CA PRO A 43 6.69 13.10 19.87
C PRO A 43 7.95 13.99 19.97
N GLN A 44 8.97 13.62 19.21
CA GLN A 44 10.22 14.36 19.10
C GLN A 44 10.18 15.38 17.94
N ALA A 45 9.21 15.26 17.05
CA ALA A 45 8.95 16.23 15.98
C ALA A 45 7.49 16.14 15.52
N ILE A 46 6.99 17.21 14.90
CA ILE A 46 5.68 17.29 14.28
C ILE A 46 5.85 17.73 12.83
N ILE A 47 5.13 17.11 11.91
CA ILE A 47 5.04 17.53 10.51
C ILE A 47 3.58 17.86 10.21
N PHE A 48 3.31 19.05 9.71
CA PHE A 48 2.02 19.46 9.18
C PHE A 48 1.97 19.20 7.69
N THR A 49 0.94 18.48 7.23
CA THR A 49 0.80 18.13 5.81
C THR A 49 0.26 19.29 4.97
N GLY A 50 0.20 19.08 3.65
CA GLY A 50 -0.63 19.89 2.77
C GLY A 50 -2.13 19.71 3.06
N GLY A 51 -2.94 20.56 2.46
CA GLY A 51 -4.40 20.51 2.56
C GLY A 51 -5.06 21.18 1.35
N PRO A 52 -6.34 20.85 1.06
CA PRO A 52 -7.03 21.34 -0.12
C PRO A 52 -7.60 22.77 0.03
N SER A 53 -7.54 23.34 1.24
CA SER A 53 -8.23 24.58 1.60
C SER A 53 -7.30 25.76 1.75
N SER A 54 -7.83 26.99 1.69
CA SER A 54 -7.15 28.21 2.13
C SER A 54 -7.23 28.34 3.65
N VAL A 55 -6.21 28.90 4.28
CA VAL A 55 -6.20 29.16 5.74
C VAL A 55 -7.29 30.18 6.16
N TYR A 56 -7.86 30.91 5.22
CA TYR A 56 -8.92 31.90 5.42
C TYR A 56 -10.33 31.39 5.09
N ALA A 57 -10.46 30.18 4.53
CA ALA A 57 -11.77 29.66 4.16
C ALA A 57 -12.57 29.19 5.40
N ASP A 58 -13.88 29.39 5.33
CA ASP A 58 -14.80 28.85 6.34
C ASP A 58 -14.71 27.32 6.36
N ASN A 59 -14.73 26.73 7.54
CA ASN A 59 -14.62 25.28 7.79
C ASN A 59 -13.31 24.63 7.29
N THR A 60 -12.23 25.38 7.19
CA THR A 60 -10.91 24.83 6.85
C THR A 60 -10.37 23.97 8.01
N PRO A 61 -9.63 22.88 7.73
CA PRO A 61 -8.98 22.09 8.77
C PRO A 61 -8.01 22.94 9.59
N GLN A 62 -8.22 23.00 10.91
CA GLN A 62 -7.40 23.78 11.83
C GLN A 62 -6.93 22.93 12.99
N ALA A 63 -5.63 22.90 13.23
CA ALA A 63 -5.07 22.33 14.45
C ALA A 63 -5.05 23.39 15.58
N ASP A 64 -4.92 22.96 16.82
CA ASP A 64 -4.80 23.88 17.96
C ASP A 64 -3.44 24.63 17.89
N PRO A 65 -3.43 25.97 17.78
CA PRO A 65 -2.18 26.75 17.72
C PRO A 65 -1.25 26.56 18.93
N LYS A 66 -1.77 26.10 20.06
CA LYS A 66 -0.95 25.76 21.24
C LYS A 66 0.09 24.66 20.96
N ILE A 67 0.00 23.98 19.84
CA ILE A 67 1.04 23.04 19.39
C ILE A 67 2.39 23.75 19.26
N PHE A 68 2.44 25.00 18.82
CA PHE A 68 3.67 25.79 18.71
C PHE A 68 4.32 26.15 20.03
N GLU A 69 3.56 26.06 21.15
CA GLU A 69 4.03 26.33 22.51
C GLU A 69 4.67 25.09 23.18
N LEU A 70 4.58 23.90 22.54
CA LEU A 70 5.08 22.66 23.12
C LEU A 70 6.60 22.53 23.13
N GLY A 71 7.32 23.40 22.42
CA GLY A 71 8.79 23.31 22.28
C GLY A 71 9.24 22.12 21.44
N ILE A 72 8.34 21.51 20.67
CA ILE A 72 8.60 20.39 19.77
C ILE A 72 8.94 20.97 18.40
N PRO A 73 10.00 20.51 17.71
CA PRO A 73 10.30 20.92 16.34
C PRO A 73 9.15 20.69 15.39
N VAL A 74 8.83 21.67 14.52
CA VAL A 74 7.73 21.59 13.56
C VAL A 74 8.23 21.85 12.15
N LEU A 75 7.78 21.05 11.18
CA LEU A 75 7.89 21.28 9.73
C LEU A 75 6.51 21.39 9.12
N GLY A 76 6.14 22.55 8.58
CA GLY A 76 4.91 22.73 7.78
C GLY A 76 5.17 22.55 6.30
N ILE A 77 4.35 21.75 5.61
CA ILE A 77 4.44 21.50 4.16
C ILE A 77 3.19 22.07 3.50
N CYS A 78 3.35 22.92 2.49
CA CYS A 78 2.28 23.53 1.69
C CYS A 78 1.23 24.23 2.57
N TYR A 79 0.04 23.67 2.78
CA TYR A 79 -0.94 24.20 3.72
C TYR A 79 -0.38 24.35 5.13
N GLY A 80 0.39 23.36 5.62
CA GLY A 80 1.04 23.41 6.93
C GLY A 80 2.04 24.57 7.07
N HIS A 81 2.71 24.97 6.01
CA HIS A 81 3.55 26.17 5.94
C HIS A 81 2.71 27.45 6.11
N GLN A 82 1.61 27.56 5.35
CA GLN A 82 0.67 28.68 5.42
C GLN A 82 -0.02 28.75 6.80
N PHE A 83 -0.44 27.63 7.33
CA PHE A 83 -1.01 27.49 8.67
C PHE A 83 -0.05 28.01 9.74
N THR A 84 1.22 27.64 9.65
CA THR A 84 2.27 28.09 10.58
C THR A 84 2.45 29.61 10.48
N ALA A 85 2.56 30.15 9.27
CA ALA A 85 2.71 31.58 9.05
C ALA A 85 1.52 32.38 9.61
N HIS A 86 0.29 31.96 9.28
CA HIS A 86 -0.94 32.62 9.69
C HIS A 86 -1.11 32.66 11.22
N ASN A 87 -0.92 31.53 11.88
CA ASN A 87 -1.14 31.44 13.35
C ASN A 87 -0.06 32.12 14.18
N LEU A 88 1.11 32.38 13.61
CA LEU A 88 2.22 33.06 14.30
C LEU A 88 2.37 34.55 13.93
N GLY A 89 1.39 35.09 13.21
CA GLY A 89 1.31 36.54 12.92
C GLY A 89 1.97 36.97 11.59
N GLY A 90 2.26 36.03 10.70
CA GLY A 90 2.59 36.32 9.31
C GLY A 90 1.34 36.57 8.45
N SER A 91 1.53 36.86 7.16
CA SER A 91 0.43 37.00 6.21
C SER A 91 0.49 35.98 5.08
N VAL A 92 -0.68 35.50 4.68
CA VAL A 92 -0.88 34.62 3.53
C VAL A 92 -1.70 35.39 2.50
N ALA A 93 -1.28 35.40 1.26
CA ALA A 93 -1.96 36.07 0.16
C ALA A 93 -2.47 35.07 -0.87
N HIS A 94 -3.51 35.45 -1.59
CA HIS A 94 -4.05 34.71 -2.72
C HIS A 94 -3.43 35.20 -4.01
N ALA A 95 -2.78 34.34 -4.77
CA ALA A 95 -2.22 34.71 -6.06
C ALA A 95 -3.28 34.71 -7.16
N GLU A 96 -3.19 35.68 -8.12
CA GLU A 96 -4.01 35.65 -9.32
C GLU A 96 -3.74 34.39 -10.17
N ALA A 97 -2.46 33.99 -10.28
CA ALA A 97 -2.02 32.75 -10.92
C ALA A 97 -1.27 31.90 -9.91
N GLY A 98 -1.73 30.66 -9.67
CA GLY A 98 -1.03 29.69 -8.79
C GLY A 98 0.20 29.09 -9.44
N GLU A 99 1.04 28.45 -8.63
CA GLU A 99 2.18 27.66 -9.10
C GLU A 99 1.81 26.15 -9.05
N TYR A 100 1.87 25.51 -10.21
CA TYR A 100 1.53 24.09 -10.38
C TYR A 100 2.58 23.36 -11.21
N GLY A 101 3.10 22.25 -10.69
CA GLY A 101 4.10 21.47 -11.38
C GLY A 101 5.54 21.79 -10.97
N LYS A 102 6.47 21.53 -11.87
CA LYS A 102 7.91 21.79 -11.67
C LYS A 102 8.21 23.27 -11.77
N MET A 103 8.82 23.81 -10.72
CA MET A 103 9.21 25.22 -10.62
C MET A 103 10.67 25.33 -10.22
N ASP A 104 11.38 26.30 -10.78
CA ASP A 104 12.73 26.68 -10.33
C ASP A 104 12.61 27.39 -8.97
N ILE A 105 13.50 27.02 -8.04
CA ILE A 105 13.56 27.55 -6.68
C ILE A 105 14.99 27.90 -6.30
N THR A 106 15.16 29.03 -5.63
CA THR A 106 16.45 29.42 -5.03
C THR A 106 16.40 29.23 -3.53
N LEU A 107 17.36 28.48 -2.98
CA LEU A 107 17.48 28.09 -1.58
C LEU A 107 18.61 28.87 -0.88
N ASP A 108 18.37 29.32 0.36
CA ASP A 108 19.43 29.77 1.25
C ASP A 108 20.18 28.59 1.85
N THR A 109 21.29 28.24 1.25
CA THR A 109 22.13 27.10 1.66
C THR A 109 22.83 27.30 3.02
N THR A 110 22.73 28.48 3.64
CA THR A 110 23.19 28.69 5.02
C THR A 110 22.22 28.14 6.06
N SER A 111 20.97 27.84 5.67
CA SER A 111 20.01 27.18 6.53
C SER A 111 20.35 25.69 6.72
N VAL A 112 20.29 25.21 7.95
CA VAL A 112 20.48 23.79 8.29
C VAL A 112 19.51 22.89 7.52
N LEU A 113 18.31 23.39 7.21
CA LEU A 113 17.30 22.64 6.44
C LEU A 113 17.80 22.26 5.04
N PHE A 114 18.60 23.12 4.42
CA PHE A 114 19.12 22.94 3.06
C PHE A 114 20.62 22.57 3.00
N ASP A 115 21.18 22.15 4.12
CA ASP A 115 22.58 21.74 4.17
C ASP A 115 22.87 20.56 3.23
N GLY A 116 23.89 20.74 2.35
CA GLY A 116 24.26 19.77 1.33
C GLY A 116 23.36 19.75 0.09
N ILE A 117 22.51 20.77 -0.08
CA ILE A 117 21.65 20.97 -1.26
C ILE A 117 22.17 22.17 -2.05
N ASN A 118 22.06 22.19 -3.38
CA ASN A 118 22.50 23.33 -4.18
C ASN A 118 21.56 24.53 -4.00
N ALA A 119 22.05 25.72 -4.29
CA ALA A 119 21.27 26.94 -4.16
C ALA A 119 20.11 27.03 -5.18
N ASP A 120 20.34 26.58 -6.41
CA ASP A 120 19.34 26.59 -7.47
C ASP A 120 18.93 25.15 -7.76
N GLU A 121 17.64 24.87 -7.59
CA GLU A 121 17.06 23.51 -7.68
C GLU A 121 15.68 23.58 -8.36
N ILE A 122 15.07 22.41 -8.59
CA ILE A 122 13.71 22.25 -9.08
C ILE A 122 12.87 21.63 -7.96
N CYS A 123 11.68 22.20 -7.72
CA CYS A 123 10.72 21.66 -6.77
C CYS A 123 9.33 21.48 -7.41
N TRP A 124 8.48 20.70 -6.75
CA TRP A 124 7.08 20.54 -7.12
C TRP A 124 6.19 21.49 -6.32
N MET A 125 5.48 22.36 -7.00
CA MET A 125 4.50 23.26 -6.42
C MET A 125 3.08 22.81 -6.77
N SER A 126 2.15 23.04 -5.85
CA SER A 126 0.72 22.79 -6.07
C SER A 126 -0.10 23.70 -5.13
N HIS A 127 -0.07 25.01 -5.38
CA HIS A 127 -0.74 25.98 -4.53
C HIS A 127 -1.21 27.22 -5.31
N ARG A 128 -2.16 27.92 -4.70
CA ARG A 128 -2.59 29.24 -5.13
C ARG A 128 -2.32 30.29 -4.03
N ASP A 129 -2.54 29.91 -2.76
CA ASP A 129 -2.19 30.76 -1.63
C ASP A 129 -0.71 30.60 -1.31
N TYR A 130 -0.06 31.68 -0.87
CA TYR A 130 1.36 31.69 -0.53
C TYR A 130 1.63 32.62 0.67
N VAL A 131 2.68 32.34 1.42
CA VAL A 131 3.12 33.22 2.49
C VAL A 131 3.74 34.49 1.89
N GLU A 132 3.10 35.63 2.13
CA GLU A 132 3.55 36.93 1.68
C GLU A 132 4.57 37.55 2.64
N LYS A 133 4.29 37.44 3.95
CA LYS A 133 5.15 37.97 5.01
C LYS A 133 5.36 36.93 6.09
N VAL A 134 6.62 36.70 6.44
CA VAL A 134 6.99 35.79 7.54
C VAL A 134 6.56 36.36 8.91
N PRO A 135 6.26 35.51 9.91
CA PRO A 135 6.01 35.92 11.28
C PRO A 135 7.26 36.55 11.92
N GLU A 136 7.05 37.26 13.04
CA GLU A 136 8.16 37.78 13.85
C GLU A 136 9.09 36.65 14.33
N GLY A 137 10.39 36.86 14.19
CA GLY A 137 11.43 35.88 14.51
C GLY A 137 11.74 34.88 13.38
N PHE A 138 10.95 34.85 12.33
CA PHE A 138 11.23 34.02 11.15
C PHE A 138 12.05 34.77 10.11
N LYS A 139 12.80 33.99 9.32
CA LYS A 139 13.46 34.44 8.09
C LYS A 139 12.97 33.61 6.89
N ALA A 140 12.85 34.25 5.73
CA ALA A 140 12.66 33.52 4.47
C ALA A 140 13.98 32.84 4.09
N ILE A 141 13.91 31.57 3.71
CA ILE A 141 15.07 30.74 3.35
C ILE A 141 14.94 30.09 1.97
N ALA A 142 13.88 30.34 1.24
CA ALA A 142 13.74 30.00 -0.18
C ALA A 142 12.72 30.90 -0.85
N HIS A 143 12.86 31.09 -2.18
CA HIS A 143 11.90 31.80 -3.00
C HIS A 143 11.85 31.22 -4.42
N THR A 144 10.72 31.43 -5.09
CA THR A 144 10.57 31.26 -6.55
C THR A 144 10.38 32.63 -7.20
N LYS A 145 10.18 32.64 -8.50
CA LYS A 145 9.84 33.87 -9.23
C LYS A 145 8.54 34.52 -8.74
N HIS A 146 7.57 33.73 -8.26
CA HIS A 146 6.23 34.19 -7.91
C HIS A 146 5.90 34.06 -6.43
N THR A 147 6.64 33.22 -5.70
CA THR A 147 6.46 32.96 -4.26
C THR A 147 7.67 33.49 -3.49
N PRO A 148 7.54 34.68 -2.86
CA PRO A 148 8.69 35.32 -2.17
C PRO A 148 9.14 34.57 -0.92
N VAL A 149 8.25 33.80 -0.29
CA VAL A 149 8.53 32.95 0.87
C VAL A 149 8.15 31.51 0.54
N ALA A 150 8.95 30.87 -0.30
CA ALA A 150 8.78 29.46 -0.63
C ALA A 150 9.26 28.53 0.50
N ALA A 151 10.08 29.05 1.43
CA ALA A 151 10.38 28.42 2.71
C ALA A 151 10.74 29.46 3.76
N MET A 152 10.46 29.15 5.02
CA MET A 152 10.78 30.00 6.16
C MET A 152 11.25 29.16 7.36
N CYS A 153 12.01 29.78 8.26
CA CYS A 153 12.39 29.15 9.52
C CYS A 153 12.54 30.14 10.68
N ASP A 154 12.29 29.62 11.88
CA ASP A 154 12.79 30.14 13.15
C ASP A 154 13.67 29.08 13.79
N ASP A 155 14.98 29.25 13.65
CA ASP A 155 15.95 28.27 14.16
C ASP A 155 15.93 28.17 15.70
N SER A 156 15.57 29.26 16.39
CA SER A 156 15.52 29.30 17.85
C SER A 156 14.41 28.43 18.44
N ARG A 157 13.27 28.41 17.80
CA ARG A 157 12.09 27.59 18.16
C ARG A 157 12.03 26.29 17.40
N LYS A 158 12.93 26.07 16.44
CA LYS A 158 12.94 24.92 15.51
C LYS A 158 11.62 24.78 14.73
N LEU A 159 11.11 25.90 14.26
CA LEU A 159 9.89 25.96 13.43
C LEU A 159 10.29 26.24 11.98
N TYR A 160 9.88 25.34 11.09
CA TYR A 160 10.21 25.38 9.67
C TYR A 160 8.96 25.25 8.82
N GLY A 161 8.96 25.81 7.64
CA GLY A 161 7.88 25.66 6.68
C GLY A 161 8.37 25.73 5.24
N VAL A 162 7.82 24.90 4.38
CA VAL A 162 8.10 24.87 2.94
C VAL A 162 6.79 24.88 2.15
N GLN A 163 6.70 25.68 1.10
CA GLN A 163 5.52 25.77 0.25
C GLN A 163 5.45 24.63 -0.75
N PHE A 164 6.61 24.13 -1.18
CA PHE A 164 6.74 23.02 -2.10
C PHE A 164 6.52 21.66 -1.40
N HIS A 165 6.38 20.60 -2.21
CA HIS A 165 6.19 19.23 -1.75
C HIS A 165 7.51 18.45 -1.78
N PRO A 166 8.22 18.29 -0.66
CA PRO A 166 9.48 17.54 -0.59
C PRO A 166 9.29 16.02 -0.68
N GLU A 167 8.07 15.55 -0.46
CA GLU A 167 7.73 14.14 -0.44
C GLU A 167 7.62 13.51 -1.82
N VAL A 168 7.40 14.31 -2.88
CA VAL A 168 7.20 13.80 -4.24
C VAL A 168 8.54 13.66 -5.00
N GLU A 169 8.60 12.74 -5.96
CA GLU A 169 9.81 12.48 -6.78
C GLU A 169 10.26 13.69 -7.61
N HIS A 170 9.34 14.61 -7.89
CA HIS A 170 9.62 15.81 -8.68
C HIS A 170 10.30 16.93 -7.90
N THR A 171 10.61 16.70 -6.62
CA THR A 171 11.49 17.51 -5.77
C THR A 171 12.73 16.67 -5.43
N PRO A 172 13.76 16.63 -6.29
CA PRO A 172 14.88 15.69 -6.16
C PRO A 172 15.65 15.79 -4.83
N PHE A 173 15.73 17.00 -4.26
CA PHE A 173 16.40 17.26 -2.99
C PHE A 173 15.52 17.01 -1.75
N GLY A 174 14.25 16.68 -1.93
CA GLY A 174 13.26 16.57 -0.86
C GLY A 174 13.64 15.55 0.21
N GLN A 175 14.22 14.41 -0.18
CA GLN A 175 14.68 13.40 0.79
C GLN A 175 15.89 13.90 1.62
N GLN A 176 16.83 14.65 1.01
CA GLN A 176 17.94 15.24 1.74
C GLN A 176 17.45 16.29 2.74
N MET A 177 16.53 17.16 2.33
CA MET A 177 15.89 18.14 3.20
C MET A 177 15.16 17.45 4.38
N MET A 178 14.42 16.37 4.12
CA MET A 178 13.77 15.60 5.18
C MET A 178 14.76 15.00 6.17
N LYS A 179 15.88 14.46 5.69
CA LYS A 179 16.98 13.98 6.54
C LYS A 179 17.59 15.11 7.40
N ASN A 180 17.79 16.29 6.83
CA ASN A 180 18.30 17.45 7.58
C ASN A 180 17.33 17.84 8.70
N PHE A 181 16.02 17.89 8.42
CA PHE A 181 15.02 18.16 9.45
C PHE A 181 15.06 17.10 10.55
N LEU A 182 14.95 15.82 10.20
CA LEU A 182 14.87 14.73 11.17
C LEU A 182 16.16 14.56 12.01
N PHE A 183 17.32 14.60 11.38
CA PHE A 183 18.58 14.27 12.04
C PHE A 183 19.31 15.49 12.59
N LYS A 184 19.43 16.57 11.81
CA LYS A 184 20.23 17.74 12.22
C LYS A 184 19.43 18.71 13.11
N ILE A 185 18.14 18.92 12.78
CA ILE A 185 17.29 19.84 13.54
C ILE A 185 16.65 19.14 14.74
N CYS A 186 16.03 17.98 14.53
CA CYS A 186 15.32 17.25 15.58
C CYS A 186 16.24 16.33 16.40
N GLY A 187 17.42 15.93 15.89
CA GLY A 187 18.35 15.05 16.59
C GLY A 187 17.90 13.60 16.69
N LEU A 188 17.02 13.14 15.80
CA LEU A 188 16.57 11.75 15.72
C LEU A 188 17.70 10.83 15.27
N LYS A 189 17.61 9.53 15.56
CA LYS A 189 18.70 8.57 15.34
C LYS A 189 18.49 7.63 14.16
N GLY A 190 17.30 7.58 13.56
CA GLY A 190 17.02 6.63 12.47
C GLY A 190 17.11 5.15 12.93
N ASP A 191 16.53 4.84 14.06
CA ASP A 191 16.58 3.53 14.73
C ASP A 191 15.37 2.63 14.42
N TRP A 192 14.46 3.10 13.59
CA TRP A 192 13.35 2.31 13.08
C TRP A 192 13.86 1.38 11.98
N THR A 193 14.14 0.13 12.34
CA THR A 193 14.59 -0.92 11.42
C THR A 193 13.63 -2.10 11.48
N MET A 194 13.49 -2.83 10.38
CA MET A 194 12.57 -3.98 10.33
C MET A 194 13.02 -5.13 11.21
N SER A 195 14.32 -5.27 11.45
CA SER A 195 14.87 -6.24 12.40
C SER A 195 14.47 -5.91 13.85
N SER A 196 14.64 -4.65 14.27
CA SER A 196 14.22 -4.22 15.61
C SER A 196 12.72 -4.29 15.81
N PHE A 197 11.94 -3.94 14.78
CA PHE A 197 10.48 -4.10 14.78
C PHE A 197 10.08 -5.56 14.96
N ALA A 198 10.63 -6.48 14.16
CA ALA A 198 10.28 -7.90 14.23
C ALA A 198 10.57 -8.49 15.62
N GLN A 199 11.75 -8.19 16.19
CA GLN A 199 12.12 -8.67 17.53
C GLN A 199 11.18 -8.13 18.61
N SER A 200 10.90 -6.84 18.59
CA SER A 200 10.00 -6.20 19.56
C SER A 200 8.57 -6.76 19.46
N LYS A 201 8.06 -6.91 18.22
CA LYS A 201 6.71 -7.42 17.98
C LYS A 201 6.56 -8.90 18.36
N ILE A 202 7.59 -9.72 18.14
CA ILE A 202 7.63 -11.12 18.60
C ILE A 202 7.52 -11.17 20.13
N ALA A 203 8.29 -10.32 20.85
CA ALA A 203 8.24 -10.29 22.31
C ALA A 203 6.87 -9.83 22.83
N GLU A 204 6.29 -8.81 22.23
CA GLU A 204 4.95 -8.28 22.54
C GLU A 204 3.87 -9.36 22.34
N ILE A 205 3.84 -10.01 21.18
CA ILE A 205 2.88 -11.07 20.86
C ILE A 205 2.99 -12.23 21.86
N LYS A 206 4.22 -12.65 22.18
CA LYS A 206 4.46 -13.72 23.16
C LYS A 206 3.88 -13.38 24.52
N GLN A 207 3.99 -12.12 24.95
CA GLN A 207 3.44 -11.66 26.23
C GLN A 207 1.90 -11.61 26.21
N ILE A 208 1.30 -11.13 25.10
CA ILE A 208 -0.16 -11.03 24.95
C ILE A 208 -0.80 -12.43 24.92
N VAL A 209 -0.21 -13.35 24.15
CA VAL A 209 -0.81 -14.66 23.92
C VAL A 209 -0.63 -15.58 25.14
N GLY A 210 0.52 -15.56 25.81
CA GLY A 210 0.79 -16.49 26.90
C GLY A 210 0.62 -17.95 26.45
N ASP A 211 -0.24 -18.72 27.14
CA ASP A 211 -0.52 -20.12 26.84
C ASP A 211 -1.77 -20.37 25.98
N LYS A 212 -2.35 -19.30 25.45
CA LYS A 212 -3.62 -19.34 24.69
C LYS A 212 -3.41 -19.79 23.24
N LYS A 213 -4.52 -20.18 22.60
CA LYS A 213 -4.53 -20.66 21.18
C LYS A 213 -4.79 -19.52 20.21
N VAL A 214 -4.06 -19.54 19.12
CA VAL A 214 -4.12 -18.52 18.05
C VAL A 214 -4.52 -19.16 16.73
N LEU A 215 -5.43 -18.54 16.00
CA LEU A 215 -5.87 -18.94 14.68
C LEU A 215 -5.46 -17.87 13.66
N CYS A 216 -5.06 -18.28 12.47
CA CYS A 216 -4.73 -17.41 11.35
C CYS A 216 -5.41 -17.90 10.08
N ALA A 217 -6.18 -17.02 9.42
CA ALA A 217 -6.63 -17.26 8.06
C ALA A 217 -5.48 -16.91 7.08
N LEU A 218 -4.85 -17.93 6.54
CA LEU A 218 -3.75 -17.76 5.60
C LEU A 218 -4.30 -17.68 4.17
N SER A 219 -4.41 -16.49 3.62
CA SER A 219 -4.89 -16.31 2.24
C SER A 219 -3.83 -16.64 1.18
N GLY A 220 -2.59 -16.89 1.61
CA GLY A 220 -1.43 -16.96 0.73
C GLY A 220 -0.94 -15.57 0.24
N GLY A 221 -1.58 -14.45 0.61
CA GLY A 221 -1.12 -13.08 0.38
C GLY A 221 0.14 -12.74 1.19
N VAL A 222 0.90 -11.74 0.77
CA VAL A 222 2.12 -11.31 1.46
C VAL A 222 1.82 -10.96 2.93
N ASP A 223 0.79 -10.16 3.19
CA ASP A 223 0.48 -9.66 4.53
C ASP A 223 0.10 -10.80 5.48
N SER A 224 -0.83 -11.67 5.07
CA SER A 224 -1.20 -12.84 5.88
C SER A 224 -0.02 -13.79 6.10
N SER A 225 0.88 -13.91 5.13
CA SER A 225 2.08 -14.74 5.22
C SER A 225 3.08 -14.19 6.24
N VAL A 226 3.36 -12.88 6.17
CA VAL A 226 4.28 -12.22 7.11
C VAL A 226 3.70 -12.21 8.52
N ALA A 227 2.40 -11.88 8.67
CA ALA A 227 1.71 -11.94 9.95
C ALA A 227 1.77 -13.34 10.57
N ALA A 228 1.48 -14.38 9.80
CA ALA A 228 1.51 -15.77 10.28
C ALA A 228 2.92 -16.19 10.73
N VAL A 229 3.98 -15.89 9.96
CA VAL A 229 5.36 -16.23 10.34
C VAL A 229 5.81 -15.46 11.57
N LEU A 230 5.45 -14.15 11.68
CA LEU A 230 5.79 -13.34 12.84
C LEU A 230 5.16 -13.90 14.12
N VAL A 231 3.86 -14.23 14.06
CA VAL A 231 3.15 -14.86 15.19
C VAL A 231 3.70 -16.26 15.49
N HIS A 232 4.01 -17.06 14.46
CA HIS A 232 4.60 -18.37 14.66
C HIS A 232 5.96 -18.29 15.38
N LYS A 233 6.80 -17.32 15.03
CA LYS A 233 8.09 -17.11 15.75
C LYS A 233 7.88 -16.71 17.23
N ALA A 234 6.75 -16.09 17.55
CA ALA A 234 6.41 -15.70 18.92
C ALA A 234 5.87 -16.87 19.76
N VAL A 235 4.94 -17.67 19.20
CA VAL A 235 4.14 -18.64 19.96
C VAL A 235 4.22 -20.09 19.44
N GLY A 236 4.97 -20.34 18.36
CA GLY A 236 5.22 -21.67 17.83
C GLY A 236 3.93 -22.45 17.48
N LYS A 237 3.80 -23.64 18.01
CA LYS A 237 2.68 -24.58 17.72
C LYS A 237 1.33 -24.15 18.31
N GLN A 238 1.25 -23.10 19.13
CA GLN A 238 -0.02 -22.53 19.59
C GLN A 238 -0.79 -21.86 18.43
N LEU A 239 -0.06 -21.47 17.36
CA LEU A 239 -0.66 -20.96 16.14
C LEU A 239 -1.11 -22.11 15.25
N THR A 240 -2.38 -22.09 14.85
CA THR A 240 -2.93 -22.90 13.75
C THR A 240 -3.28 -21.99 12.57
N CYS A 241 -2.74 -22.29 11.40
CA CYS A 241 -3.08 -21.59 10.16
C CYS A 241 -4.07 -22.42 9.34
N VAL A 242 -5.13 -21.80 8.85
CA VAL A 242 -6.09 -22.39 7.92
C VAL A 242 -5.92 -21.75 6.56
N PHE A 243 -5.59 -22.54 5.57
CA PHE A 243 -5.48 -22.14 4.16
C PHE A 243 -6.60 -22.78 3.36
N VAL A 244 -7.47 -21.96 2.79
CA VAL A 244 -8.60 -22.41 1.97
C VAL A 244 -8.19 -22.44 0.51
N ASP A 245 -8.11 -23.65 -0.06
CA ASP A 245 -7.92 -23.84 -1.49
C ASP A 245 -9.28 -23.86 -2.18
N HIS A 246 -9.68 -22.71 -2.68
CA HIS A 246 -10.97 -22.48 -3.31
C HIS A 246 -10.98 -22.81 -4.83
N GLY A 247 -9.90 -23.38 -5.37
CA GLY A 247 -9.78 -23.72 -6.79
C GLY A 247 -9.59 -22.55 -7.76
N LEU A 248 -9.53 -21.32 -7.25
CA LEU A 248 -9.35 -20.08 -8.05
C LEU A 248 -7.91 -19.54 -7.94
N LEU A 249 -6.99 -20.34 -7.41
CA LEU A 249 -5.59 -20.00 -7.24
C LEU A 249 -4.83 -20.10 -8.57
N ARG A 250 -3.67 -19.44 -8.63
CA ARG A 250 -2.68 -19.61 -9.71
C ARG A 250 -2.18 -21.06 -9.74
N LYS A 251 -1.50 -21.40 -10.84
CA LYS A 251 -0.85 -22.70 -10.98
C LYS A 251 0.11 -22.96 -9.82
N ASP A 252 -0.01 -24.13 -9.18
CA ASP A 252 0.83 -24.64 -8.09
C ASP A 252 0.88 -23.77 -6.81
N GLU A 253 0.08 -22.69 -6.72
CA GLU A 253 0.14 -21.76 -5.59
C GLU A 253 -0.21 -22.44 -4.25
N GLY A 254 -1.24 -23.30 -4.22
CA GLY A 254 -1.61 -24.04 -3.00
C GLY A 254 -0.51 -24.99 -2.50
N ASP A 255 0.23 -25.61 -3.42
CA ASP A 255 1.34 -26.51 -3.08
C ASP A 255 2.59 -25.73 -2.64
N GLN A 256 2.84 -24.57 -3.23
CA GLN A 256 3.88 -23.64 -2.79
C GLN A 256 3.63 -23.17 -1.35
N VAL A 257 2.41 -22.73 -1.03
CA VAL A 257 2.01 -22.33 0.32
C VAL A 257 2.25 -23.48 1.30
N LYS A 258 1.78 -24.69 0.98
CA LYS A 258 2.00 -25.86 1.83
C LYS A 258 3.48 -26.16 2.04
N THR A 259 4.30 -26.09 0.99
CA THR A 259 5.73 -26.38 1.07
C THR A 259 6.46 -25.37 1.95
N ILE A 260 6.21 -24.09 1.77
CA ILE A 260 6.86 -23.02 2.53
C ILE A 260 6.45 -23.08 4.00
N PHE A 261 5.16 -23.01 4.29
CA PHE A 261 4.71 -22.86 5.68
C PHE A 261 4.81 -24.14 6.48
N ARG A 262 4.55 -25.31 5.89
CA ARG A 262 4.59 -26.57 6.60
C ARG A 262 5.98 -27.20 6.67
N LYS A 263 6.76 -27.14 5.56
CA LYS A 263 8.07 -27.79 5.51
C LYS A 263 9.21 -26.88 5.96
N GLN A 264 9.22 -25.62 5.51
CA GLN A 264 10.31 -24.68 5.81
C GLN A 264 10.14 -24.06 7.21
N PHE A 265 8.93 -23.64 7.57
CA PHE A 265 8.66 -23.00 8.87
C PHE A 265 8.11 -23.94 9.93
N ASP A 266 7.82 -25.21 9.61
CA ASP A 266 7.22 -26.18 10.53
C ASP A 266 5.94 -25.68 11.21
N MET A 267 5.12 -24.93 10.49
CA MET A 267 3.88 -24.37 11.03
C MET A 267 2.75 -25.43 11.05
N ASN A 268 1.85 -25.30 12.01
CA ASN A 268 0.63 -26.08 12.03
C ASN A 268 -0.35 -25.51 10.97
N LEU A 269 -0.36 -26.10 9.77
CA LEU A 269 -1.13 -25.65 8.61
C LEU A 269 -2.19 -26.70 8.24
N ILE A 270 -3.45 -26.25 8.24
CA ILE A 270 -4.60 -26.99 7.71
C ILE A 270 -4.90 -26.44 6.32
N ARG A 271 -4.78 -27.28 5.26
CA ARG A 271 -5.24 -26.95 3.91
C ARG A 271 -6.62 -27.57 3.72
N VAL A 272 -7.60 -26.72 3.43
CA VAL A 272 -8.97 -27.14 3.17
C VAL A 272 -9.18 -27.10 1.66
N ASP A 273 -9.43 -28.25 1.04
CA ASP A 273 -9.86 -28.33 -0.34
C ASP A 273 -11.37 -27.99 -0.40
N ALA A 274 -11.68 -26.83 -0.97
CA ALA A 274 -13.04 -26.32 -1.09
C ALA A 274 -13.42 -26.03 -2.56
N LYS A 275 -12.61 -26.51 -3.53
CA LYS A 275 -12.78 -26.21 -4.96
C LYS A 275 -14.21 -26.40 -5.43
N ASP A 276 -14.77 -27.61 -5.22
CA ASP A 276 -16.12 -27.95 -5.71
C ASP A 276 -17.22 -27.07 -5.10
N ARG A 277 -17.02 -26.70 -3.84
CA ARG A 277 -17.94 -25.85 -3.10
C ARG A 277 -17.99 -24.42 -3.69
N PHE A 278 -16.83 -23.81 -4.01
CA PHE A 278 -16.76 -22.49 -4.62
C PHE A 278 -17.27 -22.53 -6.07
N LEU A 279 -16.83 -23.48 -6.86
CA LEU A 279 -17.28 -23.60 -8.26
C LEU A 279 -18.79 -23.87 -8.36
N GLY A 280 -19.34 -24.68 -7.47
CA GLY A 280 -20.79 -24.90 -7.42
C GLY A 280 -21.60 -23.64 -7.11
N LYS A 281 -21.08 -22.75 -6.25
CA LYS A 281 -21.71 -21.45 -5.94
C LYS A 281 -21.57 -20.42 -7.08
N LEU A 282 -20.52 -20.53 -7.88
CA LEU A 282 -20.23 -19.63 -9.00
C LEU A 282 -20.91 -20.07 -10.32
N ALA A 283 -21.51 -21.26 -10.37
CA ALA A 283 -22.19 -21.76 -11.54
C ALA A 283 -23.31 -20.80 -11.98
N GLY A 284 -23.30 -20.39 -13.26
CA GLY A 284 -24.25 -19.44 -13.85
C GLY A 284 -24.06 -17.98 -13.41
N VAL A 285 -23.01 -17.65 -12.63
CA VAL A 285 -22.75 -16.28 -12.16
C VAL A 285 -21.77 -15.59 -13.11
N SER A 286 -22.21 -14.51 -13.76
CA SER A 286 -21.41 -13.72 -14.69
C SER A 286 -21.11 -12.29 -14.21
N ASP A 287 -21.85 -11.78 -13.23
CA ASP A 287 -21.67 -10.43 -12.69
C ASP A 287 -20.44 -10.38 -11.75
N PRO A 288 -19.50 -9.45 -11.97
CA PRO A 288 -18.26 -9.38 -11.20
C PRO A 288 -18.45 -9.15 -9.69
N GLU A 289 -19.34 -8.25 -9.33
CA GLU A 289 -19.60 -7.93 -7.92
C GLU A 289 -20.26 -9.10 -7.19
N ARG A 290 -21.14 -9.80 -7.88
CA ARG A 290 -21.77 -11.02 -7.35
C ARG A 290 -20.74 -12.14 -7.16
N LYS A 291 -19.78 -12.31 -8.10
CA LYS A 291 -18.67 -13.25 -7.93
C LYS A 291 -17.86 -12.92 -6.67
N ARG A 292 -17.45 -11.65 -6.50
CA ARG A 292 -16.69 -11.17 -5.34
C ARG A 292 -17.41 -11.46 -4.03
N LYS A 293 -18.70 -11.15 -3.98
CA LYS A 293 -19.53 -11.37 -2.80
C LYS A 293 -19.67 -12.85 -2.44
N ILE A 294 -19.97 -13.70 -3.42
CA ILE A 294 -20.09 -15.16 -3.21
C ILE A 294 -18.77 -15.74 -2.70
N ILE A 295 -17.65 -15.36 -3.33
CA ILE A 295 -16.31 -15.87 -2.93
C ILE A 295 -15.97 -15.43 -1.51
N GLY A 296 -16.18 -14.16 -1.16
CA GLY A 296 -15.94 -13.63 0.17
C GLY A 296 -16.78 -14.32 1.24
N GLU A 297 -18.09 -14.43 1.04
CA GLU A 297 -19.03 -15.10 1.96
C GLU A 297 -18.65 -16.59 2.15
N GLU A 298 -18.34 -17.26 1.05
CA GLU A 298 -18.03 -18.69 1.12
C GLU A 298 -16.69 -18.96 1.78
N PHE A 299 -15.71 -18.09 1.57
CA PHE A 299 -14.42 -18.15 2.26
C PHE A 299 -14.60 -18.09 3.78
N ILE A 300 -15.41 -17.14 4.26
CA ILE A 300 -15.72 -16.99 5.68
C ILE A 300 -16.37 -18.26 6.22
N ARG A 301 -17.39 -18.81 5.53
CA ARG A 301 -18.09 -20.02 5.99
C ARG A 301 -17.20 -21.27 6.05
N VAL A 302 -16.27 -21.42 5.10
CA VAL A 302 -15.30 -22.52 5.13
C VAL A 302 -14.35 -22.34 6.30
N PHE A 303 -13.86 -21.12 6.51
CA PHE A 303 -12.97 -20.79 7.62
C PHE A 303 -13.63 -21.04 8.99
N GLU A 304 -14.88 -20.60 9.17
CA GLU A 304 -15.67 -20.83 10.38
C GLU A 304 -15.86 -22.33 10.66
N ALA A 305 -16.20 -23.10 9.64
CA ALA A 305 -16.38 -24.54 9.79
C ALA A 305 -15.11 -25.24 10.26
N GLU A 306 -13.94 -24.79 9.81
CA GLU A 306 -12.64 -25.30 10.27
C GLU A 306 -12.28 -24.78 11.68
N ALA A 307 -12.52 -23.52 11.96
CA ALA A 307 -12.29 -22.94 13.28
C ALA A 307 -13.08 -23.69 14.37
N ASN A 308 -14.35 -23.99 14.12
CA ASN A 308 -15.22 -24.73 15.04
C ASN A 308 -14.70 -26.14 15.37
N LYS A 309 -13.98 -26.80 14.44
CA LYS A 309 -13.37 -28.13 14.70
C LYS A 309 -12.17 -28.05 15.66
N LEU A 310 -11.55 -26.87 15.78
CA LEU A 310 -10.36 -26.68 16.62
C LEU A 310 -10.72 -26.42 18.10
N GLY A 311 -12.01 -26.27 18.42
CA GLY A 311 -12.49 -25.97 19.75
C GLY A 311 -12.23 -24.50 20.13
N LYS A 312 -12.02 -24.23 21.42
CA LYS A 312 -11.83 -22.85 21.89
C LYS A 312 -10.54 -22.26 21.29
N ILE A 313 -10.71 -21.15 20.60
CA ILE A 313 -9.65 -20.28 20.10
C ILE A 313 -9.77 -18.95 20.85
N ASP A 314 -8.65 -18.37 21.27
CA ASP A 314 -8.64 -17.14 22.04
C ASP A 314 -8.29 -15.92 21.20
N PHE A 315 -7.45 -16.11 20.15
CA PHE A 315 -6.99 -15.02 19.29
C PHE A 315 -7.11 -15.35 17.80
N LEU A 316 -7.47 -14.33 17.01
CA LEU A 316 -7.45 -14.36 15.55
C LEU A 316 -6.38 -13.39 15.02
N VAL A 317 -5.50 -13.88 14.14
CA VAL A 317 -4.51 -13.05 13.46
C VAL A 317 -5.12 -12.40 12.23
N GLN A 318 -4.98 -11.09 12.13
CA GLN A 318 -5.39 -10.31 10.97
C GLN A 318 -4.19 -9.57 10.37
N GLY A 319 -4.07 -9.60 9.05
CA GLY A 319 -2.98 -8.96 8.31
C GLY A 319 -3.24 -7.49 7.98
N THR A 320 -3.91 -6.75 8.85
CA THR A 320 -4.15 -5.29 8.71
C THR A 320 -2.84 -4.55 8.63
N ILE A 321 -2.67 -3.64 7.69
CA ILE A 321 -1.50 -2.78 7.52
C ILE A 321 -1.85 -1.32 7.79
N TYR A 322 -0.82 -0.46 7.94
CA TYR A 322 -1.01 0.93 8.34
C TYR A 322 -1.93 1.75 7.41
N PRO A 323 -1.84 1.67 6.08
CA PRO A 323 -2.77 2.35 5.19
C PRO A 323 -4.24 1.99 5.42
N ASP A 324 -4.55 0.74 5.78
CA ASP A 324 -5.92 0.30 6.06
C ASP A 324 -6.52 1.03 7.26
N ILE A 325 -5.69 1.36 8.26
CA ILE A 325 -6.10 2.09 9.46
C ILE A 325 -6.33 3.56 9.17
N VAL A 326 -5.39 4.19 8.44
CA VAL A 326 -5.49 5.61 8.08
C VAL A 326 -6.73 5.87 7.24
N GLU A 327 -7.00 5.01 6.25
CA GLU A 327 -8.18 5.13 5.40
C GLU A 327 -9.49 4.86 6.15
N SER A 328 -9.51 3.93 7.14
CA SER A 328 -10.71 3.65 7.95
C SER A 328 -11.06 4.77 8.92
N GLY A 329 -10.09 5.59 9.33
CA GLY A 329 -10.26 6.70 10.27
C GLY A 329 -10.87 7.97 9.66
N THR A 330 -10.99 8.07 8.33
CA THR A 330 -11.58 9.22 7.67
C THR A 330 -13.11 9.06 7.59
N LYS A 331 -13.86 10.10 7.99
CA LYS A 331 -15.35 10.11 8.03
C LYS A 331 -16.02 9.81 6.67
N THR A 332 -15.27 9.88 5.58
CA THR A 332 -15.72 9.63 4.20
C THR A 332 -15.49 8.21 3.71
N SER A 333 -14.65 7.42 4.37
CA SER A 333 -14.25 6.07 3.90
C SER A 333 -15.02 4.91 4.52
N ALA A 334 -15.95 5.18 5.45
CA ALA A 334 -16.77 4.14 6.09
C ALA A 334 -17.61 3.28 5.11
N THR A 335 -17.72 3.70 3.85
CA THR A 335 -18.56 3.03 2.84
C THR A 335 -17.76 2.15 1.85
N ILE A 336 -16.43 2.24 1.81
CA ILE A 336 -15.63 1.60 0.73
C ILE A 336 -14.91 0.32 1.17
N LYS A 337 -14.71 0.07 2.46
CA LYS A 337 -13.89 -1.06 2.95
C LYS A 337 -14.60 -2.07 3.85
N SER A 338 -15.87 -2.39 3.60
CA SER A 338 -16.55 -3.54 4.25
C SER A 338 -15.96 -4.90 3.84
N HIS A 339 -15.00 -4.94 2.93
CA HIS A 339 -14.45 -6.18 2.35
C HIS A 339 -13.13 -6.66 2.98
N HIS A 340 -12.47 -5.85 3.80
CA HIS A 340 -11.23 -6.25 4.50
C HIS A 340 -11.41 -6.54 5.99
N ASN A 341 -12.52 -6.13 6.58
CA ASN A 341 -12.87 -6.56 7.92
C ASN A 341 -13.55 -7.93 7.84
N VAL A 342 -13.18 -8.82 8.75
CA VAL A 342 -13.86 -10.08 9.03
C VAL A 342 -15.25 -9.78 9.63
N GLY A 343 -16.00 -8.89 8.99
CA GLY A 343 -17.36 -8.48 9.34
C GLY A 343 -18.44 -9.49 8.98
N GLY A 344 -18.08 -10.74 8.88
CA GLY A 344 -18.97 -11.88 8.62
C GLY A 344 -18.75 -13.04 9.57
N LEU A 345 -17.89 -12.90 10.60
CA LEU A 345 -17.82 -13.91 11.66
C LEU A 345 -19.10 -13.86 12.49
N PRO A 346 -19.64 -15.01 12.91
CA PRO A 346 -20.80 -15.05 13.78
C PRO A 346 -20.58 -14.23 15.04
N GLU A 347 -21.59 -13.52 15.52
CA GLU A 347 -21.57 -12.76 16.78
C GLU A 347 -21.25 -13.62 18.01
N ASP A 348 -21.36 -14.94 17.86
CA ASP A 348 -21.14 -15.94 18.90
C ASP A 348 -19.66 -16.33 19.11
N ILE A 349 -18.75 -15.96 18.20
CA ILE A 349 -17.32 -16.29 18.31
C ILE A 349 -16.55 -15.07 18.79
N GLN A 350 -16.21 -15.03 20.08
CA GLN A 350 -15.41 -13.98 20.70
C GLN A 350 -13.93 -14.34 20.59
N PHE A 351 -13.22 -13.71 19.64
CA PHE A 351 -11.76 -13.69 19.60
C PHE A 351 -11.23 -12.30 19.91
N ASP A 352 -10.10 -12.25 20.61
CA ASP A 352 -9.28 -11.05 20.59
C ASP A 352 -8.46 -11.01 19.29
N LEU A 353 -8.28 -9.81 18.70
CA LEU A 353 -7.52 -9.66 17.46
C LEU A 353 -6.04 -9.45 17.75
N ILE A 354 -5.18 -10.11 16.95
CA ILE A 354 -3.75 -9.83 16.85
C ILE A 354 -3.48 -9.26 15.47
N GLU A 355 -3.10 -7.98 15.41
CA GLU A 355 -2.80 -7.25 14.16
C GLU A 355 -1.32 -6.86 14.13
N PRO A 356 -0.41 -7.80 13.86
CA PRO A 356 1.02 -7.58 14.03
C PRO A 356 1.63 -6.56 13.07
N LEU A 357 0.95 -6.28 11.95
CA LEU A 357 1.44 -5.43 10.87
C LEU A 357 0.79 -4.04 10.82
N ARG A 358 -0.11 -3.73 11.76
CA ARG A 358 -0.93 -2.50 11.73
C ARG A 358 -0.14 -1.19 11.73
N GLU A 359 1.13 -1.24 12.11
CA GLU A 359 2.05 -0.10 12.16
C GLU A 359 2.90 0.04 10.89
N LEU A 360 2.81 -0.92 9.95
CA LEU A 360 3.70 -1.01 8.80
C LEU A 360 3.04 -0.60 7.49
N PHE A 361 3.80 0.10 6.66
CA PHE A 361 3.49 0.24 5.24
C PHE A 361 3.80 -1.06 4.48
N LYS A 362 3.29 -1.18 3.25
CA LYS A 362 3.41 -2.41 2.46
C LYS A 362 4.86 -2.81 2.15
N ASP A 363 5.71 -1.84 1.89
CA ASP A 363 7.15 -2.04 1.67
C ASP A 363 7.88 -2.48 2.95
N GLU A 364 7.52 -1.92 4.12
CA GLU A 364 8.01 -2.36 5.42
C GLU A 364 7.58 -3.80 5.73
N VAL A 365 6.32 -4.17 5.41
CA VAL A 365 5.84 -5.57 5.55
C VAL A 365 6.69 -6.52 4.73
N ARG A 366 7.04 -6.17 3.50
CA ARG A 366 7.93 -6.97 2.65
C ARG A 366 9.32 -7.11 3.26
N ALA A 367 9.90 -6.01 3.72
CA ALA A 367 11.21 -6.02 4.37
C ALA A 367 11.21 -6.87 5.67
N VAL A 368 10.13 -6.80 6.48
CA VAL A 368 9.95 -7.73 7.63
C VAL A 368 9.85 -9.17 7.16
N GLY A 369 9.16 -9.44 6.06
CA GLY A 369 9.06 -10.80 5.50
C GLY A 369 10.42 -11.39 5.16
N GLU A 370 11.31 -10.62 4.53
CA GLU A 370 12.69 -11.03 4.24
C GLU A 370 13.50 -11.26 5.52
N GLU A 371 13.42 -10.35 6.49
CA GLU A 371 14.08 -10.48 7.79
C GLU A 371 13.64 -11.76 8.54
N LEU A 372 12.37 -12.15 8.39
CA LEU A 372 11.83 -13.37 8.96
C LEU A 372 12.27 -14.65 8.22
N GLY A 373 12.90 -14.54 7.05
CA GLY A 373 13.36 -15.63 6.20
C GLY A 373 12.30 -16.21 5.27
N ILE A 374 11.24 -15.44 4.96
CA ILE A 374 10.28 -15.83 3.93
C ILE A 374 10.95 -15.69 2.56
N PRO A 375 10.79 -16.65 1.64
CA PRO A 375 11.42 -16.57 0.32
C PRO A 375 11.07 -15.27 -0.42
N HIS A 376 12.08 -14.67 -1.06
CA HIS A 376 11.96 -13.42 -1.81
C HIS A 376 10.78 -13.44 -2.80
N ASP A 377 10.65 -14.51 -3.59
CA ASP A 377 9.57 -14.66 -4.59
C ASP A 377 8.14 -14.65 -3.97
N LEU A 378 8.02 -15.00 -2.69
CA LEU A 378 6.74 -14.91 -1.99
C LEU A 378 6.49 -13.49 -1.46
N VAL A 379 7.52 -12.85 -0.93
CA VAL A 379 7.43 -11.51 -0.34
C VAL A 379 7.23 -10.43 -1.41
N TRP A 380 7.95 -10.54 -2.53
CA TRP A 380 7.94 -9.56 -3.62
C TRP A 380 7.00 -9.93 -4.77
N ARG A 381 6.20 -10.96 -4.59
CA ARG A 381 5.23 -11.34 -5.62
C ARG A 381 4.28 -10.18 -5.92
N GLN A 382 3.88 -10.10 -7.19
CA GLN A 382 2.90 -9.13 -7.65
C GLN A 382 1.54 -9.31 -6.93
N PRO A 383 0.72 -8.25 -6.82
CA PRO A 383 -0.61 -8.34 -6.24
C PRO A 383 -1.44 -9.44 -6.92
N PHE A 384 -2.26 -10.13 -6.12
CA PHE A 384 -3.24 -11.09 -6.60
C PHE A 384 -4.57 -10.81 -5.91
N PRO A 385 -5.65 -10.66 -6.67
CA PRO A 385 -6.93 -10.26 -6.11
C PRO A 385 -7.51 -11.35 -5.19
N GLY A 386 -8.27 -10.94 -4.16
CA GLY A 386 -8.92 -11.86 -3.23
C GLY A 386 -9.82 -12.90 -3.92
N PRO A 387 -10.63 -12.55 -4.95
CA PRO A 387 -11.40 -13.51 -5.71
C PRO A 387 -10.59 -14.45 -6.62
N GLY A 388 -9.28 -14.30 -6.65
CA GLY A 388 -8.39 -15.14 -7.45
C GLY A 388 -8.64 -15.01 -8.96
N LEU A 389 -8.51 -16.11 -9.68
CA LEU A 389 -8.70 -16.16 -11.13
C LEU A 389 -10.17 -15.95 -11.57
N ALA A 390 -11.14 -15.95 -10.64
CA ALA A 390 -12.55 -15.78 -11.00
C ALA A 390 -12.83 -14.44 -11.70
N ILE A 391 -12.11 -13.36 -11.33
CA ILE A 391 -12.25 -12.05 -11.96
C ILE A 391 -11.33 -11.84 -13.18
N ARG A 392 -10.59 -12.89 -13.54
CA ARG A 392 -9.80 -12.97 -14.78
C ARG A 392 -10.45 -13.87 -15.83
N VAL A 393 -11.60 -14.47 -15.49
CA VAL A 393 -12.52 -15.16 -16.40
C VAL A 393 -13.76 -14.30 -16.53
N LEU A 394 -13.88 -13.53 -17.59
CA LEU A 394 -15.04 -12.68 -17.81
C LEU A 394 -16.27 -13.55 -18.09
N GLY A 395 -17.39 -13.17 -17.45
CA GLY A 395 -18.61 -13.97 -17.49
C GLY A 395 -18.55 -15.19 -16.56
N GLU A 396 -19.26 -16.26 -16.89
CA GLU A 396 -19.33 -17.46 -16.06
C GLU A 396 -17.98 -18.16 -15.89
N VAL A 397 -17.67 -18.54 -14.64
CA VAL A 397 -16.46 -19.27 -14.27
C VAL A 397 -16.70 -20.77 -14.40
N THR A 398 -15.89 -21.45 -15.22
CA THR A 398 -15.92 -22.91 -15.38
C THR A 398 -14.51 -23.50 -15.19
N GLU A 399 -14.43 -24.80 -14.89
CA GLU A 399 -13.13 -25.48 -14.77
C GLU A 399 -12.29 -25.38 -16.05
N GLU A 400 -12.93 -25.53 -17.22
CA GLU A 400 -12.27 -25.40 -18.53
C GLU A 400 -11.64 -24.02 -18.68
N LYS A 401 -12.39 -22.96 -18.43
CA LYS A 401 -11.90 -21.58 -18.53
C LYS A 401 -10.81 -21.27 -17.50
N LEU A 402 -10.94 -21.76 -16.27
CA LEU A 402 -9.91 -21.63 -15.24
C LEU A 402 -8.63 -22.34 -15.63
N ALA A 403 -8.69 -23.52 -16.23
CA ALA A 403 -7.53 -24.24 -16.72
C ALA A 403 -6.79 -23.41 -17.78
N VAL A 404 -7.53 -22.85 -18.77
CA VAL A 404 -6.95 -21.97 -19.80
C VAL A 404 -6.27 -20.77 -19.20
N VAL A 405 -6.91 -20.02 -18.32
CA VAL A 405 -6.34 -18.82 -17.70
C VAL A 405 -5.14 -19.17 -16.84
N ARG A 406 -5.21 -20.23 -16.06
CA ARG A 406 -4.16 -20.68 -15.15
C ARG A 406 -2.86 -21.04 -15.90
N GLU A 407 -2.96 -21.77 -16.99
CA GLU A 407 -1.82 -22.14 -17.82
C GLU A 407 -1.27 -20.92 -18.58
N ALA A 408 -2.13 -20.12 -19.19
CA ALA A 408 -1.70 -18.90 -19.90
C ALA A 408 -1.02 -17.90 -18.97
N ASP A 409 -1.55 -17.69 -17.76
CA ASP A 409 -0.96 -16.83 -16.74
C ASP A 409 0.41 -17.35 -16.27
N ALA A 410 0.54 -18.66 -16.11
CA ALA A 410 1.80 -19.28 -15.72
C ALA A 410 2.88 -19.07 -16.78
N ILE A 411 2.56 -19.29 -18.06
CA ILE A 411 3.47 -19.06 -19.20
C ILE A 411 3.89 -17.58 -19.26
N PHE A 412 2.92 -16.66 -19.13
CA PHE A 412 3.20 -15.24 -19.19
C PHE A 412 4.14 -14.80 -18.07
N ARG A 413 3.86 -15.23 -16.83
CA ARG A 413 4.72 -14.92 -15.67
C ARG A 413 6.13 -15.52 -15.83
N GLU A 414 6.24 -16.72 -16.34
CA GLU A 414 7.53 -17.38 -16.58
C GLU A 414 8.39 -16.59 -17.57
N GLU A 415 7.83 -16.18 -18.71
CA GLU A 415 8.58 -15.45 -19.74
C GLU A 415 8.95 -14.02 -19.32
N VAL A 416 8.07 -13.33 -18.56
CA VAL A 416 8.38 -12.03 -17.95
C VAL A 416 9.54 -12.17 -16.95
N ALA A 417 9.56 -13.24 -16.16
CA ALA A 417 10.63 -13.51 -15.21
C ALA A 417 11.96 -13.82 -15.91
N LYS A 418 11.95 -14.68 -16.94
CA LYS A 418 13.14 -14.97 -17.77
C LYS A 418 13.72 -13.72 -18.44
N ALA A 419 12.88 -12.78 -18.79
CA ALA A 419 13.29 -11.51 -19.38
C ALA A 419 13.82 -10.49 -18.34
N GLY A 420 13.83 -10.82 -17.04
CA GLY A 420 14.28 -9.91 -15.96
C GLY A 420 13.36 -8.70 -15.77
N LEU A 421 12.06 -8.83 -16.06
CA LEU A 421 11.09 -7.75 -16.02
C LEU A 421 10.17 -7.79 -14.77
N SER A 422 10.24 -8.86 -13.96
CA SER A 422 9.32 -9.09 -12.84
C SER A 422 9.27 -7.94 -11.83
N GLU A 423 10.41 -7.32 -11.53
CA GLU A 423 10.50 -6.20 -10.58
C GLU A 423 10.19 -4.83 -11.20
N LYS A 424 10.25 -4.74 -12.54
CA LYS A 424 9.99 -3.49 -13.29
C LYS A 424 8.52 -3.29 -13.61
N ILE A 425 7.72 -4.35 -13.55
CA ILE A 425 6.30 -4.34 -13.88
C ILE A 425 5.51 -4.55 -12.59
N TRP A 426 4.62 -3.63 -12.27
CA TRP A 426 3.82 -3.68 -11.06
C TRP A 426 2.91 -4.91 -10.98
N GLN A 427 2.17 -5.16 -12.05
CA GLN A 427 1.26 -6.30 -12.15
C GLN A 427 1.14 -6.74 -13.61
N TYR A 428 1.17 -8.05 -13.84
CA TYR A 428 1.01 -8.67 -15.14
C TYR A 428 0.31 -10.03 -15.01
N PHE A 429 -0.62 -10.30 -15.93
CA PHE A 429 -1.46 -11.49 -15.88
C PHE A 429 -2.13 -11.77 -17.21
N ALA A 430 -2.67 -12.99 -17.35
CA ALA A 430 -3.57 -13.38 -18.41
C ALA A 430 -5.02 -13.33 -17.95
N CYS A 431 -5.93 -12.92 -18.82
CA CYS A 431 -7.37 -13.02 -18.61
C CYS A 431 -8.09 -13.59 -19.83
N LEU A 432 -9.29 -14.09 -19.62
CA LEU A 432 -10.14 -14.71 -20.64
C LEU A 432 -11.38 -13.84 -20.87
N PRO A 433 -11.42 -13.00 -21.92
CA PRO A 433 -12.50 -12.04 -22.14
C PRO A 433 -13.79 -12.67 -22.68
N ASN A 434 -13.93 -13.99 -22.60
CA ASN A 434 -15.08 -14.76 -23.08
C ASN A 434 -15.38 -14.57 -24.58
N ILE A 435 -14.34 -14.29 -25.37
CA ILE A 435 -14.41 -14.15 -26.82
C ILE A 435 -13.78 -15.38 -27.48
N ARG A 436 -14.49 -15.92 -28.48
CA ARG A 436 -13.93 -16.95 -29.37
C ARG A 436 -13.67 -16.36 -30.75
N SER A 437 -12.61 -16.79 -31.36
CA SER A 437 -12.20 -16.35 -32.69
C SER A 437 -11.90 -17.52 -33.63
N VAL A 438 -12.09 -17.25 -34.92
CA VAL A 438 -11.69 -18.20 -35.97
C VAL A 438 -10.17 -18.22 -36.08
N GLY A 439 -9.61 -19.41 -36.17
CA GLY A 439 -8.20 -19.67 -36.45
C GLY A 439 -8.02 -20.80 -37.47
N VAL A 440 -6.79 -20.98 -37.89
CA VAL A 440 -6.36 -22.13 -38.70
C VAL A 440 -5.22 -22.79 -37.97
N MET A 441 -5.39 -24.05 -37.58
CA MET A 441 -4.38 -24.84 -36.87
C MET A 441 -4.18 -26.16 -37.66
N GLY A 442 -3.02 -26.32 -38.23
CA GLY A 442 -2.82 -27.31 -39.26
C GLY A 442 -3.73 -26.99 -40.46
N ASP A 443 -4.32 -28.00 -41.09
CA ASP A 443 -5.25 -27.84 -42.22
C ASP A 443 -6.72 -27.65 -41.82
N SER A 444 -6.98 -27.44 -40.52
CA SER A 444 -8.32 -27.36 -39.97
C SER A 444 -8.67 -25.95 -39.49
N ARG A 445 -9.91 -25.55 -39.75
CA ARG A 445 -10.50 -24.32 -39.19
C ARG A 445 -10.86 -24.56 -37.73
N THR A 446 -10.45 -23.67 -36.85
CA THR A 446 -10.73 -23.73 -35.41
C THR A 446 -11.58 -22.55 -34.97
N TYR A 447 -12.32 -22.73 -33.86
CA TYR A 447 -13.08 -21.67 -33.20
C TYR A 447 -12.81 -21.77 -31.70
N CYS A 448 -11.77 -21.05 -31.25
CA CYS A 448 -11.17 -21.18 -29.92
C CYS A 448 -11.15 -19.85 -29.16
N HIS A 449 -10.77 -19.93 -27.89
CA HIS A 449 -10.67 -18.77 -27.02
C HIS A 449 -9.59 -17.79 -27.46
N THR A 450 -9.87 -16.51 -27.21
CA THR A 450 -8.86 -15.44 -27.22
C THR A 450 -8.41 -15.21 -25.78
N VAL A 451 -7.10 -15.18 -25.53
CA VAL A 451 -6.51 -14.78 -24.24
C VAL A 451 -6.00 -13.35 -24.36
N ALA A 452 -6.34 -12.52 -23.38
CA ALA A 452 -5.80 -11.18 -23.26
C ALA A 452 -4.69 -11.15 -22.20
N LEU A 453 -3.58 -10.50 -22.54
CA LEU A 453 -2.49 -10.24 -21.63
C LEU A 453 -2.58 -8.79 -21.15
N ARG A 454 -2.46 -8.59 -19.85
CA ARG A 454 -2.43 -7.29 -19.20
C ARG A 454 -1.14 -7.13 -18.44
N ALA A 455 -0.43 -6.03 -18.62
CA ALA A 455 0.71 -5.66 -17.80
C ALA A 455 0.75 -4.15 -17.61
N VAL A 456 1.00 -3.71 -16.37
CA VAL A 456 0.99 -2.30 -16.01
C VAL A 456 2.17 -1.95 -15.10
N THR A 457 2.67 -0.72 -15.25
CA THR A 457 3.60 -0.07 -14.34
C THR A 457 2.84 0.94 -13.49
N SER A 458 3.13 0.98 -12.20
CA SER A 458 2.51 1.91 -11.25
C SER A 458 3.41 2.08 -10.04
N SER A 459 3.30 3.21 -9.35
CA SER A 459 3.94 3.44 -8.04
C SER A 459 2.96 3.26 -6.87
N ASP A 460 1.67 3.48 -7.10
CA ASP A 460 0.66 3.59 -6.04
C ASP A 460 -0.64 2.80 -6.33
N ALA A 461 -0.74 2.16 -7.48
CA ALA A 461 -1.94 1.49 -8.01
C ALA A 461 -3.15 2.43 -8.25
N MET A 462 -3.07 3.72 -7.95
CA MET A 462 -4.14 4.70 -8.24
C MET A 462 -4.15 5.05 -9.73
N THR A 463 -2.96 5.31 -10.26
CA THR A 463 -2.71 5.51 -11.68
C THR A 463 -1.76 4.44 -12.21
N SER A 464 -1.92 4.04 -13.45
CA SER A 464 -1.00 3.09 -14.08
C SER A 464 -0.91 3.30 -15.59
N GLU A 465 0.28 3.07 -16.11
CA GLU A 465 0.50 2.94 -17.55
C GLU A 465 0.62 1.46 -17.95
N TRP A 466 0.25 1.14 -19.20
CA TRP A 466 0.54 -0.19 -19.72
C TRP A 466 2.04 -0.40 -19.87
N ALA A 467 2.54 -1.56 -19.48
CA ALA A 467 3.97 -1.88 -19.56
C ALA A 467 4.39 -2.17 -20.98
N ARG A 468 5.50 -1.57 -21.42
CA ARG A 468 6.06 -1.79 -22.76
C ARG A 468 6.96 -3.02 -22.73
N ILE A 469 6.33 -4.20 -22.75
CA ILE A 469 7.05 -5.48 -22.82
C ILE A 469 7.70 -5.60 -24.20
N PRO A 470 8.98 -6.01 -24.31
CA PRO A 470 9.63 -6.25 -25.59
C PRO A 470 8.83 -7.20 -26.48
N TYR A 471 8.75 -6.89 -27.78
CA TYR A 471 7.97 -7.69 -28.74
C TYR A 471 8.43 -9.15 -28.80
N GLU A 472 9.71 -9.42 -28.60
CA GLU A 472 10.30 -10.76 -28.62
C GLU A 472 9.76 -11.60 -27.45
N VAL A 473 9.52 -10.98 -26.30
CA VAL A 473 8.90 -11.63 -25.14
C VAL A 473 7.43 -11.92 -25.43
N LEU A 474 6.69 -10.92 -25.95
CA LEU A 474 5.28 -11.10 -26.32
C LEU A 474 5.11 -12.16 -27.42
N ASP A 475 5.99 -12.21 -28.41
CA ASP A 475 5.98 -13.24 -29.44
C ASP A 475 6.21 -14.63 -28.85
N THR A 476 7.18 -14.77 -27.94
CA THR A 476 7.45 -16.04 -27.26
C THR A 476 6.25 -16.47 -26.40
N VAL A 477 5.67 -15.56 -25.64
CA VAL A 477 4.47 -15.82 -24.83
C VAL A 477 3.32 -16.28 -25.73
N SER A 478 3.07 -15.55 -26.83
CA SER A 478 1.99 -15.88 -27.76
C SER A 478 2.16 -17.27 -28.36
N ARG A 479 3.37 -17.60 -28.85
CA ARG A 479 3.66 -18.93 -29.41
C ARG A 479 3.50 -20.03 -28.38
N ARG A 480 3.99 -19.81 -27.15
CA ARG A 480 3.88 -20.79 -26.07
C ARG A 480 2.43 -21.03 -25.70
N ILE A 481 1.63 -19.97 -25.46
CA ILE A 481 0.23 -20.12 -25.08
C ILE A 481 -0.56 -20.86 -26.15
N VAL A 482 -0.41 -20.51 -27.43
CA VAL A 482 -1.15 -21.16 -28.51
C VAL A 482 -0.76 -22.64 -28.67
N ASN A 483 0.49 -23.01 -28.41
CA ASN A 483 0.96 -24.39 -28.55
C ASN A 483 0.78 -25.25 -27.29
N GLU A 484 0.85 -24.64 -26.09
CA GLU A 484 0.86 -25.38 -24.83
C GLU A 484 -0.51 -25.36 -24.13
N VAL A 485 -1.42 -24.39 -24.46
CA VAL A 485 -2.72 -24.25 -23.81
C VAL A 485 -3.83 -24.67 -24.78
N PRO A 486 -4.47 -25.85 -24.59
CA PRO A 486 -5.55 -26.30 -25.47
C PRO A 486 -6.73 -25.32 -25.51
N GLY A 487 -7.32 -25.18 -26.70
CA GLY A 487 -8.51 -24.34 -26.88
C GLY A 487 -8.24 -22.84 -27.01
N VAL A 488 -6.98 -22.43 -27.21
CA VAL A 488 -6.57 -21.04 -27.46
C VAL A 488 -5.98 -20.91 -28.87
N ASN A 489 -6.42 -19.92 -29.63
CA ASN A 489 -5.88 -19.65 -30.98
C ASN A 489 -5.51 -18.17 -31.22
N ARG A 490 -5.70 -17.31 -30.22
CA ARG A 490 -5.43 -15.87 -30.35
C ARG A 490 -4.99 -15.25 -29.04
N ILE A 491 -3.96 -14.41 -29.13
CA ILE A 491 -3.46 -13.61 -28.03
C ILE A 491 -3.61 -12.13 -28.38
N VAL A 492 -4.07 -11.32 -27.42
CA VAL A 492 -4.12 -9.85 -27.51
C VAL A 492 -3.41 -9.24 -26.31
N TYR A 493 -2.89 -8.03 -26.48
CA TYR A 493 -2.23 -7.29 -25.40
C TYR A 493 -3.01 -6.00 -25.13
N ASP A 494 -3.40 -5.77 -23.87
CA ASP A 494 -4.14 -4.57 -23.46
C ASP A 494 -3.18 -3.41 -23.21
N ILE A 495 -3.29 -2.37 -24.05
CA ILE A 495 -2.48 -1.15 -24.05
C ILE A 495 -3.19 0.05 -23.43
N THR A 496 -4.17 -0.16 -22.57
CA THR A 496 -4.97 0.90 -21.96
C THR A 496 -4.41 1.30 -20.59
N SER A 497 -4.25 2.60 -20.35
CA SER A 497 -3.81 3.15 -19.05
C SER A 497 -4.96 3.20 -18.03
N LYS A 498 -4.63 3.35 -16.76
CA LYS A 498 -5.59 3.67 -15.69
C LYS A 498 -5.34 5.10 -15.18
N PRO A 499 -6.31 6.03 -15.26
CA PRO A 499 -7.57 5.90 -16.02
C PRO A 499 -7.35 5.84 -17.54
N PRO A 500 -8.37 5.53 -18.40
CA PRO A 500 -9.77 5.26 -18.05
C PRO A 500 -10.07 3.82 -17.64
N ALA A 501 -9.18 2.84 -17.96
CA ALA A 501 -9.40 1.46 -17.55
C ALA A 501 -9.04 1.23 -16.08
N THR A 502 -9.41 0.06 -15.55
CA THR A 502 -8.90 -0.49 -14.29
C THR A 502 -7.68 -1.38 -14.55
N ILE A 503 -6.99 -1.81 -13.50
CA ILE A 503 -5.88 -2.78 -13.65
C ILE A 503 -6.46 -4.16 -13.97
N GLU A 504 -7.31 -4.71 -13.07
CA GLU A 504 -8.07 -5.94 -13.35
C GLU A 504 -9.23 -5.64 -14.33
N TRP A 505 -9.70 -6.64 -15.05
CA TRP A 505 -10.76 -6.48 -16.04
C TRP A 505 -12.18 -6.63 -15.46
N GLU A 506 -12.32 -7.30 -14.29
CA GLU A 506 -13.56 -7.40 -13.49
C GLU A 506 -13.34 -6.99 -12.03
#